data_c5eb0456466870040ef93c4560fce1a1
#
_entry.id   c5eb0456466870040ef93c4560fce1a1
#
_cell.length_a   1.000
_cell.length_b   1.000
_cell.length_c   1.000
_cell.angle_alpha   90.00
_cell.angle_beta   90.00
_cell.angle_gamma   90.00
#
_symmetry.space_group_name_H-M   'P 1'
#
loop_
_entity.id
_entity.type
_entity.pdbx_description
1 polymer ?
#
loop_
_entity_poly.entity_id
_entity_poly.type
_entity_poly.pdbx_seq_one_letter_code
_entity_poly.pdbx_strand_id
1 'polypeptide(L)'
;MVFLPFFPRCDRIQRMQPGRGGNAVLNIRIRRLLALAIAVALLFASAGAEALALGAKGEAVYKLQQRLYYLGFLAVSPDGDYGPKTQEAVRDFQAFFRPKGHALPGDGTADEATVELIFDDAVADISYPLKTGDKNGYVRRVQRRLIELGYLYGLADGSYGQKTADAVRAFQLMLAENGVTGIEATGEADAATQDYLYSELLGFKINTPKSYSAGNAKALDPGNLYASACALIDADTGALLFGKEAYAKIYPASTTKVMTLLLALEYPNLSEIVTVPQSAAEIPGDSSRVPIQVGERLPYEDLLYGLFLRSGNDAANAIATISAGSVEAFVERMNARARELGLNSTHYANPHGYHDDDHYTTAADMAELLRRALQNSAFEALFREHRHAMGATNVRAARVIECRYDIFNAASKYYDPDVFGGKTGFTSPAGYCFVGAAERGGVKLIAVVFDSGIQKFNRWTDAGRLFEYGFAVKGV
;
A
#
# COMPACT_ATOMS: atom_id res chain seq x y z
N MET A 1 -11.06 13.46 25.92
CA MET A 1 -10.78 12.15 26.54
C MET A 1 -10.54 11.20 25.38
N VAL A 2 -9.27 11.03 24.98
CA VAL A 2 -8.88 10.28 23.77
C VAL A 2 -8.65 8.83 24.19
N PHE A 3 -9.44 7.92 23.67
CA PHE A 3 -9.21 6.48 23.85
C PHE A 3 -8.10 6.03 22.91
N LEU A 4 -6.93 5.73 23.45
CA LEU A 4 -5.87 5.00 22.78
C LEU A 4 -6.17 3.50 22.82
N PRO A 5 -5.87 2.72 21.78
CA PRO A 5 -6.09 1.28 21.76
C PRO A 5 -5.13 0.59 22.74
N PHE A 6 -5.67 -0.35 23.49
CA PHE A 6 -4.96 -1.24 24.41
C PHE A 6 -4.01 -2.15 23.63
N PHE A 7 -2.70 -1.98 23.84
CA PHE A 7 -1.71 -2.98 23.45
C PHE A 7 -1.38 -3.88 24.65
N PRO A 8 -1.21 -5.19 24.47
CA PRO A 8 -0.81 -6.07 25.55
C PRO A 8 0.61 -5.73 26.01
N ARG A 9 0.81 -5.63 27.32
CA ARG A 9 2.12 -5.43 27.97
C ARG A 9 3.06 -6.56 27.56
N CYS A 10 4.17 -6.21 26.96
CA CYS A 10 5.27 -7.11 26.67
C CYS A 10 6.21 -7.17 27.89
N ASP A 11 6.06 -8.19 28.74
CA ASP A 11 6.85 -8.40 29.98
C ASP A 11 8.27 -8.92 29.73
N ARG A 12 8.91 -8.60 28.61
CA ARG A 12 10.27 -9.02 28.30
C ARG A 12 11.23 -7.90 27.90
N ILE A 13 11.34 -6.86 28.73
CA ILE A 13 12.50 -5.98 28.65
C ILE A 13 13.28 -6.12 29.95
N GLN A 14 14.00 -7.25 30.14
CA GLN A 14 15.04 -7.36 31.15
C GLN A 14 16.40 -7.09 30.54
N ARG A 15 16.97 -5.96 30.96
CA ARG A 15 18.40 -5.60 31.08
C ARG A 15 19.39 -6.41 30.22
N MET A 16 19.87 -5.82 29.15
CA MET A 16 21.15 -6.16 28.56
C MET A 16 22.22 -5.15 28.98
N GLN A 17 23.21 -5.61 29.76
CA GLN A 17 24.43 -4.88 30.03
C GLN A 17 25.38 -4.94 28.81
N PRO A 18 26.14 -3.87 28.51
CA PRO A 18 27.15 -3.92 27.45
C PRO A 18 28.39 -4.64 27.93
N GLY A 19 28.69 -5.79 27.32
CA GLY A 19 29.91 -6.51 27.64
C GLY A 19 30.29 -7.63 26.68
N ARG A 20 31.41 -7.43 25.99
CA ARG A 20 32.26 -8.39 25.26
C ARG A 20 31.77 -8.87 23.87
N GLY A 21 32.16 -8.17 22.82
CA GLY A 21 31.96 -8.58 21.41
C GLY A 21 32.95 -7.97 20.40
N GLY A 22 34.08 -7.43 20.81
CA GLY A 22 34.99 -6.70 19.91
C GLY A 22 35.53 -7.48 18.71
N ASN A 23 35.72 -8.81 18.83
CA ASN A 23 36.31 -9.62 17.73
C ASN A 23 35.26 -10.16 16.75
N ALA A 24 34.02 -10.31 17.14
CA ALA A 24 32.95 -10.75 16.23
C ALA A 24 32.51 -9.62 15.27
N VAL A 25 32.46 -8.40 15.78
CA VAL A 25 32.11 -7.21 15.00
C VAL A 25 33.19 -6.88 13.95
N LEU A 26 34.48 -7.07 14.30
CA LEU A 26 35.59 -6.83 13.38
C LEU A 26 35.59 -7.85 12.20
N ASN A 27 35.30 -9.12 12.47
CA ASN A 27 35.22 -10.14 11.41
C ASN A 27 33.99 -9.96 10.50
N ILE A 28 32.88 -9.43 11.01
CA ILE A 28 31.70 -9.11 10.21
C ILE A 28 31.98 -7.90 9.31
N ARG A 29 32.67 -6.87 9.83
CA ARG A 29 33.07 -5.69 9.05
C ARG A 29 34.03 -6.04 7.89
N ILE A 30 35.03 -6.89 8.14
CA ILE A 30 35.97 -7.34 7.09
C ILE A 30 35.26 -8.16 6.00
N ARG A 31 34.36 -9.05 6.37
CA ARG A 31 33.57 -9.84 5.39
C ARG A 31 32.60 -8.96 4.59
N ARG A 32 32.03 -7.92 5.19
CA ARG A 32 31.15 -6.96 4.50
C ARG A 32 31.94 -6.07 3.54
N LEU A 33 33.13 -5.58 3.94
CA LEU A 33 34.02 -4.82 3.05
C LEU A 33 34.50 -5.64 1.83
N LEU A 34 34.80 -6.91 2.02
CA LEU A 34 35.14 -7.81 0.91
C LEU A 34 33.94 -8.07 -0.03
N ALA A 35 32.74 -8.24 0.52
CA ALA A 35 31.51 -8.42 -0.26
C ALA A 35 31.17 -7.14 -1.05
N LEU A 36 31.39 -5.97 -0.46
CA LEU A 36 31.20 -4.67 -1.10
C LEU A 36 32.18 -4.46 -2.26
N ALA A 37 33.48 -4.71 -2.03
CA ALA A 37 34.50 -4.61 -3.07
C ALA A 37 34.23 -5.56 -4.25
N ILE A 38 33.71 -6.77 -3.98
CA ILE A 38 33.30 -7.73 -5.00
C ILE A 38 32.04 -7.23 -5.73
N ALA A 39 31.07 -6.65 -5.05
CA ALA A 39 29.84 -6.14 -5.64
C ALA A 39 30.12 -4.92 -6.55
N VAL A 40 30.97 -4.00 -6.11
CA VAL A 40 31.42 -2.84 -6.90
C VAL A 40 32.27 -3.30 -8.09
N ALA A 41 33.21 -4.21 -7.89
CA ALA A 41 34.02 -4.77 -8.97
C ALA A 41 33.17 -5.53 -10.02
N LEU A 42 32.10 -6.23 -9.61
CA LEU A 42 31.18 -6.88 -10.53
C LEU A 42 30.30 -5.88 -11.29
N LEU A 43 29.94 -4.76 -10.70
CA LEU A 43 29.20 -3.68 -11.37
C LEU A 43 30.03 -3.04 -12.49
N PHE A 44 31.32 -2.81 -12.25
CA PHE A 44 32.23 -2.23 -13.26
C PHE A 44 32.86 -3.25 -14.22
N ALA A 45 33.04 -4.49 -13.82
CA ALA A 45 33.58 -5.54 -14.70
C ALA A 45 32.61 -5.93 -15.83
N SER A 46 31.31 -5.77 -15.61
CA SER A 46 30.29 -6.02 -16.66
C SER A 46 30.03 -4.82 -17.58
N ALA A 47 30.43 -3.61 -17.19
CA ALA A 47 30.15 -2.36 -17.91
C ALA A 47 31.36 -1.72 -18.58
N GLY A 48 32.53 -2.37 -18.55
CA GLY A 48 33.71 -1.83 -19.26
C GLY A 48 34.20 -0.49 -18.71
N ALA A 49 34.29 -0.31 -17.40
CA ALA A 49 34.84 0.87 -16.68
C ALA A 49 34.23 2.24 -17.06
N GLU A 50 33.08 2.29 -17.67
CA GLU A 50 32.37 3.55 -17.94
C GLU A 50 31.42 3.93 -16.77
N ALA A 51 31.42 5.23 -16.39
CA ALA A 51 30.52 5.79 -15.43
C ALA A 51 29.06 5.60 -15.88
N LEU A 52 28.15 5.24 -14.95
CA LEU A 52 26.74 5.16 -15.26
C LEU A 52 26.15 6.58 -15.36
N ALA A 53 25.58 6.90 -16.51
CA ALA A 53 25.06 8.22 -16.83
C ALA A 53 23.74 8.15 -17.59
N LEU A 54 23.16 9.29 -17.88
CA LEU A 54 21.90 9.43 -18.61
C LEU A 54 21.95 8.61 -19.92
N GLY A 55 20.96 7.71 -20.08
CA GLY A 55 20.86 6.82 -21.23
C GLY A 55 21.43 5.40 -20.99
N ALA A 56 22.21 5.17 -19.93
CA ALA A 56 22.69 3.84 -19.58
C ALA A 56 21.51 2.93 -19.17
N LYS A 57 21.62 1.63 -19.45
CA LYS A 57 20.57 0.64 -19.18
C LYS A 57 21.13 -0.68 -18.65
N GLY A 58 20.28 -1.43 -17.98
CA GLY A 58 20.55 -2.81 -17.59
C GLY A 58 20.75 -3.03 -16.10
N GLU A 59 21.27 -4.20 -15.74
CA GLU A 59 21.36 -4.71 -14.37
C GLU A 59 22.17 -3.80 -13.42
N ALA A 60 23.24 -3.19 -13.91
CA ALA A 60 24.07 -2.26 -13.13
C ALA A 60 23.27 -1.00 -12.74
N VAL A 61 22.50 -0.45 -13.67
CA VAL A 61 21.60 0.68 -13.43
C VAL A 61 20.50 0.29 -12.43
N TYR A 62 19.90 -0.88 -12.63
CA TYR A 62 18.85 -1.37 -11.74
C TYR A 62 19.34 -1.50 -10.30
N LYS A 63 20.53 -2.08 -10.08
CA LYS A 63 21.13 -2.19 -8.73
C LYS A 63 21.43 -0.83 -8.12
N LEU A 64 21.98 0.10 -8.90
CA LEU A 64 22.21 1.48 -8.47
C LEU A 64 20.89 2.14 -8.02
N GLN A 65 19.85 2.00 -8.84
CA GLN A 65 18.52 2.53 -8.53
C GLN A 65 17.92 1.90 -7.28
N GLN A 66 18.03 0.57 -7.10
CA GLN A 66 17.57 -0.10 -5.88
C GLN A 66 18.24 0.49 -4.63
N ARG A 67 19.55 0.72 -4.70
CA ARG A 67 20.28 1.27 -3.57
C ARG A 67 19.90 2.74 -3.29
N LEU A 68 19.80 3.56 -4.32
CA LEU A 68 19.34 4.95 -4.20
C LEU A 68 17.89 5.03 -3.67
N TYR A 69 17.03 4.11 -4.09
CA TYR A 69 15.67 3.99 -3.57
C TYR A 69 15.68 3.63 -2.10
N TYR A 70 16.48 2.64 -1.69
CA TYR A 70 16.64 2.25 -0.29
C TYR A 70 17.15 3.42 0.58
N LEU A 71 18.15 4.17 0.10
CA LEU A 71 18.69 5.35 0.77
C LEU A 71 17.72 6.55 0.77
N GLY A 72 16.64 6.48 -0.01
CA GLY A 72 15.61 7.50 -0.10
C GLY A 72 15.87 8.59 -1.15
N PHE A 73 16.99 8.55 -1.86
CA PHE A 73 17.30 9.55 -2.89
C PHE A 73 16.49 9.34 -4.18
N LEU A 74 16.23 8.11 -4.60
CA LEU A 74 15.33 7.84 -5.71
C LEU A 74 13.88 7.77 -5.20
N ALA A 75 12.99 8.57 -5.80
CA ALA A 75 11.59 8.65 -5.41
C ALA A 75 10.68 7.66 -6.14
N VAL A 76 11.17 7.08 -7.25
CA VAL A 76 10.43 6.14 -8.12
C VAL A 76 11.03 4.74 -8.06
N SER A 77 10.27 3.75 -8.50
CA SER A 77 10.75 2.36 -8.56
C SER A 77 11.92 2.21 -9.52
N PRO A 78 12.90 1.34 -9.20
CA PRO A 78 13.96 0.93 -10.10
C PRO A 78 13.39 0.30 -11.38
N ASP A 79 13.84 0.74 -12.53
CA ASP A 79 13.42 0.26 -13.85
C ASP A 79 14.56 -0.24 -14.73
N GLY A 80 15.81 -0.04 -14.29
CA GLY A 80 17.01 -0.37 -15.03
C GLY A 80 17.39 0.62 -16.14
N ASP A 81 16.67 1.74 -16.26
CA ASP A 81 16.95 2.80 -17.22
C ASP A 81 17.48 4.04 -16.48
N TYR A 82 18.69 4.48 -16.81
CA TYR A 82 19.26 5.69 -16.24
C TYR A 82 18.61 6.92 -16.89
N GLY A 83 17.39 7.21 -16.49
CA GLY A 83 16.61 8.35 -16.94
C GLY A 83 16.88 9.63 -16.13
N PRO A 84 16.19 10.75 -16.46
CA PRO A 84 16.34 12.02 -15.75
C PRO A 84 16.11 11.93 -14.24
N LYS A 85 15.18 11.08 -13.77
CA LYS A 85 14.91 10.87 -12.34
C LYS A 85 16.06 10.15 -11.62
N THR A 86 16.73 9.21 -12.29
CA THR A 86 17.92 8.55 -11.76
C THR A 86 19.08 9.53 -11.69
N GLN A 87 19.26 10.35 -12.72
CA GLN A 87 20.29 11.40 -12.75
C GLN A 87 20.06 12.42 -11.62
N GLU A 88 18.83 12.85 -11.40
CA GLU A 88 18.46 13.75 -10.31
C GLU A 88 18.78 13.10 -8.95
N ALA A 89 18.38 11.85 -8.73
CA ALA A 89 18.66 11.11 -7.50
C ALA A 89 20.16 10.98 -7.20
N VAL A 90 20.98 10.72 -8.22
CA VAL A 90 22.45 10.69 -8.08
C VAL A 90 22.99 12.08 -7.76
N ARG A 91 22.51 13.11 -8.42
CA ARG A 91 22.89 14.50 -8.16
C ARG A 91 22.55 14.92 -6.72
N ASP A 92 21.36 14.58 -6.24
CA ASP A 92 20.92 14.87 -4.88
C ASP A 92 21.79 14.12 -3.84
N PHE A 93 22.15 12.87 -4.13
CA PHE A 93 23.09 12.10 -3.33
C PHE A 93 24.46 12.77 -3.29
N GLN A 94 25.02 13.13 -4.42
CA GLN A 94 26.30 13.84 -4.53
C GLN A 94 26.26 15.18 -3.77
N ALA A 95 25.18 15.96 -3.94
CA ALA A 95 25.00 17.25 -3.26
C ALA A 95 24.94 17.08 -1.72
N PHE A 96 24.36 15.99 -1.23
CA PHE A 96 24.29 15.69 0.20
C PHE A 96 25.65 15.35 0.81
N PHE A 97 26.51 14.65 0.07
CA PHE A 97 27.79 14.13 0.57
C PHE A 97 28.98 15.05 0.31
N ARG A 98 28.97 15.91 -0.71
CA ARG A 98 30.05 16.87 -1.00
C ARG A 98 30.41 17.77 0.20
N PRO A 99 29.44 18.40 0.92
CA PRO A 99 29.77 19.20 2.10
C PRO A 99 30.33 18.39 3.27
N LYS A 100 30.23 17.06 3.21
CA LYS A 100 30.72 16.13 4.24
C LYS A 100 32.14 15.59 3.92
N GLY A 101 32.80 16.18 2.93
CA GLY A 101 34.21 15.89 2.59
C GLY A 101 34.41 14.83 1.51
N HIS A 102 33.34 14.41 0.83
CA HIS A 102 33.45 13.47 -0.31
C HIS A 102 33.66 14.23 -1.63
N ALA A 103 34.70 13.89 -2.37
CA ALA A 103 35.02 14.50 -3.66
C ALA A 103 34.18 13.85 -4.78
N LEU A 104 32.95 14.34 -4.97
CA LEU A 104 31.99 13.82 -5.94
C LEU A 104 31.72 14.86 -7.04
N PRO A 105 31.42 14.47 -8.31
CA PRO A 105 31.28 15.41 -9.43
C PRO A 105 30.09 16.38 -9.26
N GLY A 106 28.94 15.92 -8.81
CA GLY A 106 27.75 16.74 -8.62
C GLY A 106 26.93 17.00 -9.88
N ASP A 107 27.19 16.29 -10.97
CA ASP A 107 26.50 16.38 -12.26
C ASP A 107 25.40 15.33 -12.44
N GLY A 108 25.30 14.42 -11.49
CA GLY A 108 24.37 13.30 -11.57
C GLY A 108 24.90 12.13 -12.39
N THR A 109 26.21 12.06 -12.66
CA THR A 109 26.90 10.89 -13.21
C THR A 109 27.35 10.01 -12.05
N ALA A 110 27.05 8.73 -12.08
CA ALA A 110 27.53 7.77 -11.09
C ALA A 110 28.88 7.23 -11.51
N ASP A 111 29.93 8.01 -11.24
CA ASP A 111 31.33 7.59 -11.38
C ASP A 111 31.73 6.58 -10.28
N GLU A 112 32.92 6.03 -10.35
CA GLU A 112 33.43 5.03 -9.41
C GLU A 112 33.31 5.49 -7.96
N ALA A 113 33.75 6.72 -7.64
CA ALA A 113 33.68 7.28 -6.29
C ALA A 113 32.23 7.44 -5.80
N THR A 114 31.31 7.85 -6.69
CA THR A 114 29.89 7.97 -6.37
C THR A 114 29.27 6.58 -6.12
N VAL A 115 29.58 5.59 -6.96
CA VAL A 115 29.05 4.22 -6.82
C VAL A 115 29.60 3.57 -5.55
N GLU A 116 30.90 3.68 -5.28
CA GLU A 116 31.49 3.17 -4.03
C GLU A 116 30.77 3.73 -2.80
N LEU A 117 30.55 5.04 -2.77
CA LEU A 117 29.85 5.68 -1.65
C LEU A 117 28.39 5.29 -1.54
N ILE A 118 27.67 5.13 -2.66
CA ILE A 118 26.29 4.68 -2.68
C ILE A 118 26.16 3.26 -2.08
N PHE A 119 27.13 2.39 -2.32
CA PHE A 119 27.10 1.01 -1.82
C PHE A 119 27.86 0.81 -0.50
N ASP A 120 28.43 1.85 0.08
CA ASP A 120 29.04 1.78 1.40
C ASP A 120 27.96 1.60 2.48
N ASP A 121 27.97 0.47 3.18
CA ASP A 121 27.02 0.19 4.26
C ASP A 121 27.13 1.19 5.41
N ALA A 122 28.30 1.81 5.63
CA ALA A 122 28.47 2.85 6.62
C ALA A 122 27.64 4.12 6.29
N VAL A 123 27.43 4.40 5.00
CA VAL A 123 26.54 5.48 4.54
C VAL A 123 25.07 5.18 4.81
N ALA A 124 24.65 3.93 4.62
CA ALA A 124 23.28 3.51 4.90
C ALA A 124 22.97 3.46 6.40
N ASP A 125 23.98 3.18 7.22
CA ASP A 125 23.82 3.03 8.67
C ASP A 125 24.06 4.34 9.44
N ILE A 126 24.45 5.42 8.74
CA ILE A 126 24.59 6.73 9.38
C ILE A 126 23.18 7.31 9.64
N SER A 127 22.87 7.49 10.91
CA SER A 127 21.71 8.20 11.40
C SER A 127 22.02 9.70 11.48
N TYR A 128 21.87 10.41 10.35
CA TYR A 128 22.00 11.87 10.36
C TYR A 128 20.84 12.49 11.11
N PRO A 129 21.08 13.37 12.12
CA PRO A 129 20.01 14.10 12.78
C PRO A 129 19.22 14.92 11.76
N LEU A 130 17.88 14.74 11.77
CA LEU A 130 16.98 15.37 10.82
C LEU A 130 15.94 16.21 11.58
N LYS A 131 15.66 17.40 11.06
CA LYS A 131 14.75 18.36 11.68
C LYS A 131 13.97 19.17 10.66
N THR A 132 13.02 19.93 11.14
CA THR A 132 12.20 20.82 10.32
C THR A 132 13.06 21.74 9.46
N GLY A 133 12.79 21.76 8.16
CA GLY A 133 13.51 22.50 7.14
C GLY A 133 14.47 21.66 6.31
N ASP A 134 14.86 20.47 6.77
CA ASP A 134 15.73 19.58 6.01
C ASP A 134 15.02 19.03 4.75
N LYS A 135 15.79 18.91 3.66
CA LYS A 135 15.29 18.35 2.39
C LYS A 135 16.36 17.45 1.79
N ASN A 136 16.15 16.14 1.86
CA ASN A 136 17.10 15.14 1.32
C ASN A 136 16.52 13.73 1.32
N GLY A 137 17.30 12.77 0.80
CA GLY A 137 16.93 11.36 0.76
C GLY A 137 16.68 10.76 2.14
N TYR A 138 17.49 11.10 3.13
CA TYR A 138 17.32 10.54 4.49
C TYR A 138 16.01 10.99 5.15
N VAL A 139 15.54 12.21 4.87
CA VAL A 139 14.19 12.63 5.28
C VAL A 139 13.14 11.73 4.65
N ARG A 140 13.24 11.47 3.33
CA ARG A 140 12.31 10.57 2.63
C ARG A 140 12.37 9.15 3.21
N ARG A 141 13.54 8.66 3.57
CA ARG A 141 13.72 7.36 4.21
C ARG A 141 13.00 7.29 5.57
N VAL A 142 13.17 8.30 6.42
CA VAL A 142 12.47 8.42 7.72
C VAL A 142 10.96 8.52 7.51
N GLN A 143 10.50 9.34 6.56
CA GLN A 143 9.08 9.46 6.23
C GLN A 143 8.48 8.13 5.79
N ARG A 144 9.12 7.39 4.88
CA ARG A 144 8.67 6.05 4.48
C ARG A 144 8.49 5.14 5.69
N ARG A 145 9.47 5.13 6.59
CA ARG A 145 9.41 4.29 7.79
C ARG A 145 8.30 4.70 8.74
N LEU A 146 8.09 6.01 8.95
CA LEU A 146 6.99 6.52 9.75
C LEU A 146 5.62 6.21 9.11
N ILE A 147 5.53 6.21 7.79
CA ILE A 147 4.33 5.80 7.04
C ILE A 147 4.07 4.30 7.26
N GLU A 148 5.08 3.44 7.12
CA GLU A 148 4.99 1.99 7.38
C GLU A 148 4.53 1.68 8.81
N LEU A 149 4.97 2.48 9.78
CA LEU A 149 4.60 2.36 11.19
C LEU A 149 3.28 3.06 11.55
N GLY A 150 2.64 3.76 10.60
CA GLY A 150 1.38 4.45 10.81
C GLY A 150 1.45 5.79 11.54
N TYR A 151 2.64 6.37 11.70
CA TYR A 151 2.83 7.67 12.36
C TYR A 151 2.76 8.86 11.40
N LEU A 152 3.13 8.69 10.12
CA LEU A 152 3.09 9.74 9.12
C LEU A 152 2.12 9.36 8.00
N TYR A 153 1.43 10.37 7.47
CA TYR A 153 0.41 10.24 6.44
C TYR A 153 0.74 11.11 5.23
N GLY A 154 0.61 10.54 4.04
CA GLY A 154 0.89 11.21 2.77
C GLY A 154 2.12 10.65 2.06
N LEU A 155 2.71 11.47 1.18
CA LEU A 155 3.90 11.06 0.42
C LEU A 155 5.17 11.28 1.23
N ALA A 156 6.11 10.37 1.09
CA ALA A 156 7.49 10.58 1.53
C ALA A 156 8.18 11.52 0.52
N ASP A 157 7.94 12.82 0.66
CA ASP A 157 8.38 13.87 -0.27
C ASP A 157 9.84 14.28 -0.09
N GLY A 158 10.47 13.83 0.99
CA GLY A 158 11.85 14.17 1.34
C GLY A 158 11.99 15.56 1.99
N SER A 159 10.88 16.23 2.35
CA SER A 159 10.87 17.52 3.03
C SER A 159 10.42 17.35 4.47
N TYR A 160 11.27 17.71 5.43
CA TYR A 160 10.97 17.62 6.86
C TYR A 160 10.10 18.83 7.27
N GLY A 161 8.81 18.73 7.03
CA GLY A 161 7.83 19.73 7.43
C GLY A 161 7.21 19.42 8.81
N GLN A 162 6.24 20.26 9.23
CA GLN A 162 5.55 20.10 10.51
C GLN A 162 4.90 18.72 10.68
N LYS A 163 4.29 18.17 9.61
CA LYS A 163 3.68 16.84 9.66
C LYS A 163 4.71 15.73 9.98
N THR A 164 5.91 15.83 9.41
CA THR A 164 6.99 14.89 9.71
C THR A 164 7.47 15.04 11.15
N ALA A 165 7.63 16.28 11.64
CA ALA A 165 8.00 16.56 13.03
C ALA A 165 6.96 16.00 14.03
N ASP A 166 5.68 16.20 13.76
CA ASP A 166 4.59 15.69 14.62
C ASP A 166 4.56 14.15 14.64
N ALA A 167 4.79 13.51 13.49
CA ALA A 167 4.88 12.06 13.38
C ALA A 167 6.09 11.49 14.16
N VAL A 168 7.24 12.11 14.05
CA VAL A 168 8.44 11.74 14.83
C VAL A 168 8.17 11.93 16.32
N ARG A 169 7.56 13.05 16.73
CA ARG A 169 7.19 13.29 18.13
C ARG A 169 6.24 12.24 18.67
N ALA A 170 5.22 11.84 17.89
CA ALA A 170 4.28 10.79 18.27
C ALA A 170 5.00 9.44 18.45
N PHE A 171 5.95 9.11 17.58
CA PHE A 171 6.77 7.92 17.69
C PHE A 171 7.66 7.96 18.95
N GLN A 172 8.31 9.09 19.24
CA GLN A 172 9.13 9.30 20.44
C GLN A 172 8.31 9.16 21.73
N LEU A 173 7.09 9.72 21.78
CA LEU A 173 6.17 9.56 22.90
C LEU A 173 5.82 8.08 23.14
N MET A 174 5.52 7.33 22.08
CA MET A 174 5.26 5.90 22.18
C MET A 174 6.47 5.15 22.77
N LEU A 175 7.70 5.48 22.34
CA LEU A 175 8.92 4.88 22.91
C LEU A 175 9.04 5.15 24.41
N ALA A 176 8.82 6.40 24.83
CA ALA A 176 8.89 6.81 26.23
C ALA A 176 7.80 6.11 27.08
N GLU A 177 6.57 6.00 26.58
CA GLU A 177 5.46 5.28 27.24
C GLU A 177 5.74 3.79 27.41
N ASN A 178 6.56 3.19 26.52
CA ASN A 178 7.01 1.80 26.62
C ASN A 178 8.33 1.63 27.39
N GLY A 179 8.76 2.67 28.15
CA GLY A 179 9.90 2.58 29.06
C GLY A 179 11.28 2.75 28.42
N VAL A 180 11.33 3.21 27.16
CA VAL A 180 12.60 3.56 26.51
C VAL A 180 13.12 4.86 27.11
N THR A 181 14.32 4.83 27.68
CA THR A 181 14.97 6.00 28.30
C THR A 181 15.94 6.67 27.32
N GLY A 182 16.15 7.99 27.47
CA GLY A 182 17.07 8.76 26.61
C GLY A 182 16.49 9.21 25.28
N ILE A 183 15.18 9.06 25.08
CA ILE A 183 14.44 9.62 23.95
C ILE A 183 13.59 10.78 24.47
N GLU A 184 13.78 11.96 23.90
CA GLU A 184 12.95 13.14 24.15
C GLU A 184 11.99 13.35 22.98
N ALA A 185 10.74 13.73 23.27
CA ALA A 185 9.71 13.94 22.25
C ALA A 185 9.84 15.32 21.59
N THR A 186 10.98 15.58 20.98
CA THR A 186 11.31 16.84 20.32
C THR A 186 10.66 17.02 18.97
N GLY A 187 10.38 15.90 18.29
CA GLY A 187 9.97 15.87 16.89
C GLY A 187 11.16 16.00 15.92
N GLU A 188 12.40 15.96 16.40
CA GLU A 188 13.59 15.81 15.58
C GLU A 188 13.98 14.32 15.52
N ALA A 189 14.31 13.82 14.34
CA ALA A 189 14.76 12.43 14.18
C ALA A 189 16.27 12.37 14.40
N ASP A 190 16.69 12.37 15.67
CA ASP A 190 18.07 12.17 16.07
C ASP A 190 18.54 10.72 15.84
N ALA A 191 19.83 10.46 16.08
CA ALA A 191 20.41 9.13 15.87
C ALA A 191 19.67 8.06 16.70
N ALA A 192 19.40 8.34 17.98
CA ALA A 192 18.72 7.39 18.85
C ALA A 192 17.29 7.09 18.38
N THR A 193 16.54 8.10 17.99
CA THR A 193 15.19 7.94 17.39
C THR A 193 15.25 7.10 16.13
N GLN A 194 16.22 7.34 15.23
CA GLN A 194 16.38 6.59 14.00
C GLN A 194 16.81 5.14 14.26
N ASP A 195 17.68 4.88 15.24
CA ASP A 195 18.06 3.54 15.64
C ASP A 195 16.82 2.71 16.07
N TYR A 196 15.91 3.31 16.83
CA TYR A 196 14.64 2.67 17.16
C TYR A 196 13.71 2.54 15.95
N LEU A 197 13.60 3.57 15.11
CA LEU A 197 12.78 3.53 13.89
C LEU A 197 13.14 2.35 12.99
N TYR A 198 14.43 1.99 12.88
CA TYR A 198 14.92 0.90 12.05
C TYR A 198 15.23 -0.38 12.81
N SER A 199 15.00 -0.42 14.15
CA SER A 199 15.27 -1.60 14.95
C SER A 199 14.24 -2.71 14.71
N GLU A 200 14.71 -3.96 14.76
CA GLU A 200 13.84 -5.15 14.75
C GLU A 200 13.06 -5.32 16.08
N LEU A 201 13.46 -4.58 17.13
CA LEU A 201 12.90 -4.70 18.48
C LEU A 201 11.47 -4.20 18.62
N LEU A 202 10.97 -3.40 17.66
CA LEU A 202 9.60 -2.90 17.68
C LEU A 202 8.55 -3.96 17.30
N GLY A 203 8.93 -5.22 17.12
CA GLY A 203 8.03 -6.29 16.73
C GLY A 203 7.43 -6.14 15.33
N PHE A 204 7.70 -5.01 14.68
CA PHE A 204 7.40 -4.78 13.28
C PHE A 204 8.57 -5.32 12.47
N LYS A 205 8.51 -6.60 12.11
CA LYS A 205 9.35 -7.07 11.02
C LYS A 205 8.97 -6.24 9.82
N ILE A 206 9.87 -5.30 9.42
CA ILE A 206 9.89 -4.92 8.04
C ILE A 206 10.08 -6.24 7.33
N ASN A 207 9.04 -6.71 6.63
CA ASN A 207 9.27 -7.60 5.54
C ASN A 207 9.94 -6.75 4.42
N THR A 208 11.24 -6.33 4.61
CA THR A 208 12.12 -6.52 3.46
C THR A 208 11.74 -7.90 2.98
N PRO A 209 11.44 -8.11 1.70
CA PRO A 209 11.25 -9.47 1.24
C PRO A 209 12.48 -10.21 1.73
N LYS A 210 12.38 -10.85 2.91
CA LYS A 210 13.24 -11.97 3.21
C LYS A 210 13.05 -12.76 1.95
N SER A 211 14.15 -13.01 1.24
CA SER A 211 14.16 -14.15 0.38
C SER A 211 13.62 -15.27 1.24
N TYR A 212 12.29 -15.39 1.29
CA TYR A 212 11.69 -16.58 1.82
C TYR A 212 12.31 -17.63 0.93
N SER A 213 13.18 -18.42 1.49
CA SER A 213 13.43 -19.74 1.01
C SER A 213 12.08 -20.46 1.14
N ALA A 214 11.14 -20.02 0.31
CA ALA A 214 9.96 -20.75 -0.02
C ALA A 214 10.52 -21.98 -0.72
N GLY A 215 10.54 -23.10 -0.06
CA GLY A 215 10.91 -24.33 -0.73
C GLY A 215 10.10 -24.39 -2.02
N ASN A 216 10.76 -24.25 -3.17
CA ASN A 216 10.21 -24.30 -4.52
C ASN A 216 9.26 -23.17 -4.99
N ALA A 217 8.84 -22.17 -4.21
CA ALA A 217 8.08 -21.05 -4.74
C ALA A 217 8.99 -20.16 -5.58
N LYS A 218 8.72 -20.12 -6.88
CA LYS A 218 9.43 -19.24 -7.82
C LYS A 218 9.12 -17.79 -7.42
N ALA A 219 10.14 -16.98 -7.15
CA ALA A 219 9.96 -15.58 -6.81
C ALA A 219 9.08 -14.87 -7.84
N LEU A 220 8.07 -14.13 -7.37
CA LEU A 220 7.25 -13.30 -8.23
C LEU A 220 8.05 -12.05 -8.61
N ASP A 221 8.34 -11.88 -9.89
CA ASP A 221 9.02 -10.70 -10.42
C ASP A 221 7.98 -9.57 -10.61
N PRO A 222 8.15 -8.39 -9.96
CA PRO A 222 7.29 -7.23 -10.17
C PRO A 222 7.18 -6.79 -11.63
N GLY A 223 8.22 -7.01 -12.45
CA GLY A 223 8.23 -6.74 -13.88
C GLY A 223 7.25 -7.60 -14.69
N ASN A 224 6.83 -8.73 -14.14
CA ASN A 224 5.84 -9.60 -14.78
C ASN A 224 4.39 -9.24 -14.47
N LEU A 225 4.14 -8.20 -13.66
CA LEU A 225 2.80 -7.71 -13.37
C LEU A 225 2.49 -6.48 -14.21
N TYR A 226 1.31 -6.46 -14.83
CA TYR A 226 0.79 -5.34 -15.59
C TYR A 226 0.42 -4.15 -14.70
N ALA A 227 -0.01 -4.42 -13.46
CA ALA A 227 -0.41 -3.42 -12.49
C ALA A 227 0.71 -2.41 -12.22
N SER A 228 0.37 -1.12 -12.17
CA SER A 228 1.26 -0.06 -11.72
C SER A 228 1.49 -0.13 -10.21
N ALA A 229 0.46 -0.52 -9.44
CA ALA A 229 0.55 -0.75 -8.01
C ALA A 229 -0.23 -1.99 -7.59
N CYS A 230 0.32 -2.79 -6.68
CA CYS A 230 -0.38 -3.93 -6.10
C CYS A 230 0.11 -4.25 -4.69
N ALA A 231 -0.73 -4.97 -3.94
CA ALA A 231 -0.41 -5.53 -2.64
C ALA A 231 -1.03 -6.93 -2.52
N LEU A 232 -0.30 -7.85 -1.89
CA LEU A 232 -0.79 -9.14 -1.45
C LEU A 232 -0.53 -9.26 0.05
N ILE A 233 -1.56 -9.49 0.82
CA ILE A 233 -1.46 -9.66 2.27
C ILE A 233 -2.03 -11.01 2.72
N ASP A 234 -1.52 -11.51 3.83
CA ASP A 234 -2.16 -12.55 4.62
C ASP A 234 -3.37 -11.93 5.35
N ALA A 235 -4.57 -12.47 5.14
CA ALA A 235 -5.79 -11.89 5.65
C ALA A 235 -5.92 -11.99 7.18
N ASP A 236 -5.33 -13.00 7.80
CA ASP A 236 -5.41 -13.20 9.25
C ASP A 236 -4.46 -12.25 9.99
N THR A 237 -3.23 -12.14 9.50
CA THR A 237 -2.16 -11.40 10.18
C THR A 237 -1.99 -9.96 9.69
N GLY A 238 -2.49 -9.63 8.49
CA GLY A 238 -2.24 -8.37 7.80
C GLY A 238 -0.83 -8.23 7.24
N ALA A 239 -0.02 -9.30 7.31
CA ALA A 239 1.36 -9.27 6.82
C ALA A 239 1.42 -9.11 5.30
N LEU A 240 2.16 -8.11 4.81
CA LEU A 240 2.42 -7.90 3.39
C LEU A 240 3.36 -9.02 2.88
N LEU A 241 2.84 -9.85 1.99
CA LEU A 241 3.58 -10.95 1.36
C LEU A 241 4.27 -10.52 0.06
N PHE A 242 3.66 -9.57 -0.65
CA PHE A 242 4.21 -8.96 -1.86
C PHE A 242 3.66 -7.54 -2.06
N GLY A 243 4.49 -6.64 -2.56
CA GLY A 243 4.09 -5.27 -2.90
C GLY A 243 4.87 -4.74 -4.09
N LYS A 244 4.16 -4.10 -5.03
CA LYS A 244 4.72 -3.27 -6.08
C LYS A 244 4.06 -1.91 -5.96
N GLU A 245 4.83 -0.85 -5.70
CA GLU A 245 4.28 0.49 -5.44
C GLU A 245 3.09 0.49 -4.47
N ALA A 246 3.13 -0.43 -3.47
CA ALA A 246 1.98 -0.73 -2.61
C ALA A 246 1.48 0.50 -1.82
N TYR A 247 2.34 1.49 -1.61
CA TYR A 247 2.05 2.73 -0.88
C TYR A 247 1.96 3.96 -1.79
N ALA A 248 2.07 3.79 -3.11
CA ALA A 248 1.88 4.89 -4.05
C ALA A 248 0.42 5.35 -4.07
N LYS A 249 0.21 6.68 -4.13
CA LYS A 249 -1.12 7.27 -4.31
C LYS A 249 -1.67 6.85 -5.67
N ILE A 250 -2.88 6.29 -5.67
CA ILE A 250 -3.57 5.80 -6.86
C ILE A 250 -5.07 6.06 -6.77
N TYR A 251 -5.76 6.09 -7.91
CA TYR A 251 -7.21 6.24 -7.98
C TYR A 251 -7.89 4.88 -7.84
N PRO A 252 -8.78 4.68 -6.84
CA PRO A 252 -9.39 3.38 -6.56
C PRO A 252 -10.49 2.98 -7.54
N ALA A 253 -11.07 3.93 -8.27
CA ALA A 253 -12.30 3.72 -9.01
C ALA A 253 -13.37 3.02 -8.15
N SER A 254 -14.18 2.13 -8.71
CA SER A 254 -15.27 1.44 -7.97
C SER A 254 -14.81 0.45 -6.89
N THR A 255 -13.51 0.25 -6.64
CA THR A 255 -13.06 -0.49 -5.44
C THR A 255 -13.37 0.30 -4.16
N THR A 256 -13.61 1.60 -4.26
CA THR A 256 -14.19 2.48 -3.21
C THR A 256 -15.41 1.86 -2.53
N LYS A 257 -16.21 1.09 -3.28
CA LYS A 257 -17.45 0.49 -2.77
C LYS A 257 -17.24 -0.57 -1.67
N VAL A 258 -16.00 -0.98 -1.43
CA VAL A 258 -15.65 -1.76 -0.24
C VAL A 258 -15.92 -0.95 1.03
N MET A 259 -15.47 0.32 1.08
CA MET A 259 -15.77 1.23 2.21
C MET A 259 -17.25 1.55 2.29
N THR A 260 -17.89 1.80 1.15
CA THR A 260 -19.31 2.12 1.10
C THR A 260 -20.16 0.98 1.65
N LEU A 261 -19.86 -0.27 1.25
CA LEU A 261 -20.55 -1.45 1.76
C LEU A 261 -20.30 -1.65 3.26
N LEU A 262 -19.06 -1.48 3.72
CA LEU A 262 -18.71 -1.59 5.14
C LEU A 262 -19.57 -0.66 6.03
N LEU A 263 -19.69 0.61 5.63
CA LEU A 263 -20.50 1.59 6.34
C LEU A 263 -22.00 1.36 6.17
N ALA A 264 -22.42 0.90 5.00
CA ALA A 264 -23.83 0.62 4.72
C ALA A 264 -24.39 -0.51 5.59
N LEU A 265 -23.55 -1.47 5.96
CA LEU A 265 -23.92 -2.58 6.86
C LEU A 265 -24.13 -2.14 8.33
N GLU A 266 -23.82 -0.89 8.68
CA GLU A 266 -24.15 -0.29 9.98
C GLU A 266 -25.60 0.21 10.06
N TYR A 267 -26.34 0.14 8.94
CA TYR A 267 -27.76 0.49 8.93
C TYR A 267 -28.57 -0.50 9.81
N PRO A 268 -29.46 0.00 10.68
CA PRO A 268 -30.03 -0.84 11.75
C PRO A 268 -30.86 -2.03 11.28
N ASN A 269 -31.53 -1.91 10.13
CA ASN A 269 -32.43 -2.93 9.61
C ASN A 269 -32.28 -3.11 8.10
N LEU A 270 -31.48 -4.09 7.69
CA LEU A 270 -31.19 -4.33 6.27
C LEU A 270 -32.43 -4.77 5.45
N SER A 271 -33.46 -5.35 6.08
CA SER A 271 -34.71 -5.76 5.42
C SER A 271 -35.76 -4.64 5.38
N GLU A 272 -35.47 -3.46 5.92
CA GLU A 272 -36.37 -2.32 5.84
C GLU A 272 -36.68 -1.94 4.40
N ILE A 273 -37.97 -1.71 4.10
CA ILE A 273 -38.39 -1.19 2.78
C ILE A 273 -38.09 0.30 2.73
N VAL A 274 -37.07 0.66 1.98
CA VAL A 274 -36.65 2.03 1.77
C VAL A 274 -37.15 2.57 0.43
N THR A 275 -37.19 3.90 0.32
CA THR A 275 -37.54 4.57 -0.95
C THR A 275 -36.26 5.13 -1.57
N VAL A 276 -35.99 4.79 -2.83
CA VAL A 276 -34.85 5.29 -3.59
C VAL A 276 -34.92 6.82 -3.71
N PRO A 277 -33.95 7.55 -3.14
CA PRO A 277 -33.96 9.02 -3.14
C PRO A 277 -33.53 9.60 -4.48
N GLN A 278 -33.73 10.93 -4.63
CA GLN A 278 -33.36 11.69 -5.83
C GLN A 278 -31.87 11.60 -6.13
N SER A 279 -31.00 11.55 -5.11
CA SER A 279 -29.55 11.42 -5.26
C SER A 279 -29.09 10.21 -6.07
N ALA A 280 -29.90 9.14 -6.16
CA ALA A 280 -29.65 7.99 -7.02
C ALA A 280 -29.59 8.35 -8.51
N ALA A 281 -30.28 9.40 -8.93
CA ALA A 281 -30.24 9.89 -10.31
C ALA A 281 -29.08 10.90 -10.55
N GLU A 282 -28.47 11.43 -9.50
CA GLU A 282 -27.42 12.45 -9.53
C GLU A 282 -26.02 11.82 -9.69
N ILE A 283 -25.87 11.08 -10.79
CA ILE A 283 -24.62 10.40 -11.13
C ILE A 283 -24.26 10.67 -12.59
N PRO A 284 -22.97 10.71 -12.96
CA PRO A 284 -22.53 10.88 -14.34
C PRO A 284 -23.20 9.89 -15.31
N GLY A 285 -23.42 10.33 -16.55
CA GLY A 285 -24.18 9.57 -17.54
C GLY A 285 -23.57 8.22 -17.93
N ASP A 286 -22.26 8.09 -17.87
CA ASP A 286 -21.45 6.89 -18.14
C ASP A 286 -21.25 5.97 -16.93
N SER A 287 -21.89 6.29 -15.79
CA SER A 287 -21.80 5.51 -14.56
C SER A 287 -22.40 4.12 -14.69
N SER A 288 -21.77 3.15 -14.00
CA SER A 288 -22.40 1.84 -13.75
C SER A 288 -23.68 2.03 -12.93
N ARG A 289 -24.76 1.34 -13.32
CA ARG A 289 -26.07 1.45 -12.68
C ARG A 289 -26.65 0.09 -12.32
N VAL A 290 -27.41 0.09 -11.24
CA VAL A 290 -28.40 -0.97 -10.97
C VAL A 290 -29.71 -0.56 -11.67
N PRO A 291 -30.56 -1.48 -12.09
CA PRO A 291 -31.86 -1.10 -12.65
C PRO A 291 -32.86 -0.69 -11.55
N ILE A 292 -32.52 0.38 -10.79
CA ILE A 292 -33.37 1.06 -9.82
C ILE A 292 -33.81 2.43 -10.36
N GLN A 293 -34.89 2.99 -9.80
CA GLN A 293 -35.33 4.34 -10.15
C GLN A 293 -35.79 5.13 -8.92
N VAL A 294 -35.73 6.44 -9.00
CA VAL A 294 -36.21 7.34 -7.93
C VAL A 294 -37.68 7.03 -7.60
N GLY A 295 -37.99 6.93 -6.30
CA GLY A 295 -39.34 6.55 -5.81
C GLY A 295 -39.62 5.04 -5.80
N GLU A 296 -38.69 4.20 -6.26
CA GLU A 296 -38.81 2.74 -6.12
C GLU A 296 -38.70 2.36 -4.64
N ARG A 297 -39.55 1.43 -4.20
CA ARG A 297 -39.57 0.93 -2.83
C ARG A 297 -39.11 -0.52 -2.82
N LEU A 298 -38.00 -0.78 -2.14
CA LEU A 298 -37.34 -2.08 -2.10
C LEU A 298 -36.61 -2.28 -0.74
N PRO A 299 -36.27 -3.52 -0.35
CA PRO A 299 -35.44 -3.76 0.81
C PRO A 299 -34.08 -3.03 0.72
N TYR A 300 -33.60 -2.48 1.83
CA TYR A 300 -32.31 -1.80 1.86
C TYR A 300 -31.16 -2.73 1.41
N GLU A 301 -31.21 -4.02 1.76
CA GLU A 301 -30.23 -5.03 1.34
C GLU A 301 -30.15 -5.18 -0.20
N ASP A 302 -31.24 -4.98 -0.95
CA ASP A 302 -31.23 -5.01 -2.42
C ASP A 302 -30.32 -3.92 -3.00
N LEU A 303 -30.22 -2.76 -2.30
CA LEU A 303 -29.26 -1.71 -2.68
C LEU A 303 -27.82 -2.15 -2.43
N LEU A 304 -27.55 -2.90 -1.33
CA LEU A 304 -26.21 -3.41 -1.02
C LEU A 304 -25.74 -4.41 -2.09
N TYR A 305 -26.59 -5.34 -2.49
CA TYR A 305 -26.29 -6.26 -3.59
C TYR A 305 -26.14 -5.51 -4.92
N GLY A 306 -26.98 -4.51 -5.18
CA GLY A 306 -26.85 -3.64 -6.35
C GLY A 306 -25.53 -2.88 -6.39
N LEU A 307 -25.12 -2.30 -5.26
CA LEU A 307 -23.84 -1.64 -5.06
C LEU A 307 -22.67 -2.56 -5.43
N PHE A 308 -22.69 -3.80 -4.93
CA PHE A 308 -21.52 -4.67 -5.02
C PHE A 308 -21.49 -5.49 -6.31
N LEU A 309 -22.58 -6.19 -6.66
CA LEU A 309 -22.65 -7.08 -7.81
C LEU A 309 -22.69 -6.33 -9.15
N ARG A 310 -23.38 -5.19 -9.20
CA ARG A 310 -23.53 -4.37 -10.42
C ARG A 310 -22.64 -3.13 -10.41
N SER A 311 -21.91 -2.92 -9.33
CA SER A 311 -21.10 -1.70 -9.16
C SER A 311 -21.91 -0.40 -9.28
N GLY A 312 -23.20 -0.42 -8.86
CA GLY A 312 -24.14 0.68 -9.05
C GLY A 312 -23.71 1.96 -8.34
N ASN A 313 -23.50 3.04 -9.10
CA ASN A 313 -23.24 4.37 -8.53
C ASN A 313 -24.54 4.98 -8.00
N ASP A 314 -25.67 4.70 -8.65
CA ASP A 314 -27.02 5.02 -8.21
C ASP A 314 -27.33 4.40 -6.84
N ALA A 315 -27.02 3.11 -6.66
CA ALA A 315 -27.15 2.43 -5.37
C ALA A 315 -26.24 3.05 -4.30
N ALA A 316 -25.01 3.44 -4.66
CA ALA A 316 -24.08 4.08 -3.72
C ALA A 316 -24.62 5.41 -3.18
N ASN A 317 -25.15 6.28 -4.05
CA ASN A 317 -25.76 7.55 -3.64
C ASN A 317 -27.06 7.33 -2.85
N ALA A 318 -27.89 6.34 -3.25
CA ALA A 318 -29.10 5.98 -2.50
C ALA A 318 -28.75 5.55 -1.07
N ILE A 319 -27.79 4.62 -0.92
CA ILE A 319 -27.30 4.15 0.39
C ILE A 319 -26.79 5.32 1.22
N ALA A 320 -25.96 6.17 0.63
CA ALA A 320 -25.37 7.32 1.31
C ALA A 320 -26.45 8.25 1.88
N THR A 321 -27.45 8.60 1.06
CA THR A 321 -28.54 9.48 1.50
C THR A 321 -29.44 8.82 2.54
N ILE A 322 -29.77 7.54 2.38
CA ILE A 322 -30.64 6.82 3.31
C ILE A 322 -29.97 6.65 4.68
N SER A 323 -28.66 6.33 4.70
CA SER A 323 -27.95 5.97 5.94
C SER A 323 -27.32 7.17 6.66
N ALA A 324 -27.08 8.29 5.98
CA ALA A 324 -26.41 9.46 6.55
C ALA A 324 -27.17 10.79 6.34
N GLY A 325 -28.29 10.77 5.63
CA GLY A 325 -29.09 11.97 5.33
C GLY A 325 -28.66 12.69 4.04
N SER A 326 -27.38 12.62 3.66
CA SER A 326 -26.90 13.15 2.37
C SER A 326 -25.66 12.38 1.89
N VAL A 327 -25.28 12.60 0.62
CA VAL A 327 -24.04 12.03 0.05
C VAL A 327 -22.82 12.60 0.74
N GLU A 328 -22.81 13.91 1.00
CA GLU A 328 -21.70 14.63 1.65
C GLU A 328 -21.47 14.11 3.08
N ALA A 329 -22.54 13.99 3.87
CA ALA A 329 -22.46 13.44 5.24
C ALA A 329 -21.93 12.01 5.25
N PHE A 330 -22.29 11.20 4.25
CA PHE A 330 -21.75 9.85 4.12
C PHE A 330 -20.26 9.86 3.76
N VAL A 331 -19.82 10.74 2.86
CA VAL A 331 -18.41 10.91 2.49
C VAL A 331 -17.57 11.35 3.71
N GLU A 332 -18.10 12.23 4.55
CA GLU A 332 -17.45 12.58 5.82
C GLU A 332 -17.27 11.36 6.73
N ARG A 333 -18.29 10.49 6.83
CA ARG A 333 -18.20 9.21 7.57
C ARG A 333 -17.17 8.27 6.94
N MET A 334 -17.09 8.18 5.60
CA MET A 334 -16.07 7.37 4.91
C MET A 334 -14.66 7.83 5.28
N ASN A 335 -14.42 9.14 5.26
CA ASN A 335 -13.12 9.71 5.61
C ASN A 335 -12.81 9.59 7.11
N ALA A 336 -13.83 9.67 7.99
CA ALA A 336 -13.67 9.39 9.41
C ALA A 336 -13.30 7.92 9.64
N ARG A 337 -14.01 6.99 8.99
CA ARG A 337 -13.72 5.55 9.08
C ARG A 337 -12.33 5.20 8.52
N ALA A 338 -11.89 5.82 7.44
CA ALA A 338 -10.54 5.64 6.92
C ALA A 338 -9.49 5.99 7.98
N ARG A 339 -9.64 7.11 8.67
CA ARG A 339 -8.76 7.51 9.79
C ARG A 339 -8.81 6.52 10.96
N GLU A 340 -10.01 6.07 11.36
CA GLU A 340 -10.20 5.08 12.44
C GLU A 340 -9.50 3.74 12.12
N LEU A 341 -9.54 3.32 10.86
CA LEU A 341 -8.91 2.09 10.40
C LEU A 341 -7.41 2.26 10.12
N GLY A 342 -6.87 3.48 10.24
CA GLY A 342 -5.47 3.76 9.94
C GLY A 342 -5.14 3.81 8.44
N LEU A 343 -6.14 4.00 7.56
CA LEU A 343 -5.97 4.12 6.12
C LEU A 343 -5.55 5.55 5.74
N ASN A 344 -4.34 5.87 6.04
CA ASN A 344 -3.88 7.24 6.18
C ASN A 344 -3.45 7.90 4.86
N SER A 345 -3.34 7.09 3.80
CA SER A 345 -3.12 7.53 2.43
C SER A 345 -4.37 7.39 1.58
N THR A 346 -5.56 7.38 2.22
CA THR A 346 -6.86 7.23 1.58
C THR A 346 -7.74 8.44 1.86
N HIS A 347 -8.36 8.98 0.81
CA HIS A 347 -9.35 10.04 0.88
C HIS A 347 -10.48 9.78 -0.12
N TYR A 348 -11.72 9.98 0.32
CA TYR A 348 -12.92 9.78 -0.47
C TYR A 348 -13.59 11.13 -0.76
N ALA A 349 -13.91 11.37 -2.04
CA ALA A 349 -14.69 12.52 -2.51
C ALA A 349 -16.15 12.14 -2.83
N ASN A 350 -16.43 10.83 -3.01
CA ASN A 350 -17.76 10.32 -3.31
C ASN A 350 -17.89 8.84 -2.86
N PRO A 351 -19.13 8.28 -2.76
CA PRO A 351 -19.32 6.92 -2.26
C PRO A 351 -19.17 5.82 -3.32
N HIS A 352 -18.89 6.15 -4.56
CA HIS A 352 -18.92 5.19 -5.68
C HIS A 352 -17.58 5.03 -6.41
N GLY A 353 -16.63 5.95 -6.22
CA GLY A 353 -15.32 5.90 -6.86
C GLY A 353 -15.32 6.45 -8.29
N TYR A 354 -16.28 7.30 -8.68
CA TYR A 354 -16.12 8.10 -9.88
C TYR A 354 -14.93 9.04 -9.70
N HIS A 355 -14.22 9.31 -10.78
CA HIS A 355 -12.95 10.03 -10.70
C HIS A 355 -13.11 11.44 -10.12
N ASP A 356 -12.21 11.75 -9.21
CA ASP A 356 -11.97 13.05 -8.61
C ASP A 356 -10.49 13.08 -8.17
N ASP A 357 -9.79 14.17 -8.35
CA ASP A 357 -8.37 14.29 -8.02
C ASP A 357 -8.09 14.10 -6.53
N ASP A 358 -9.09 14.42 -5.68
CA ASP A 358 -9.02 14.23 -4.23
C ASP A 358 -9.57 12.86 -3.78
N HIS A 359 -9.93 11.98 -4.71
CA HIS A 359 -10.41 10.62 -4.43
C HIS A 359 -9.32 9.61 -4.68
N TYR A 360 -8.55 9.24 -3.65
CA TYR A 360 -7.37 8.40 -3.79
C TYR A 360 -7.20 7.40 -2.64
N THR A 361 -6.38 6.40 -2.89
CA THR A 361 -5.96 5.38 -1.92
C THR A 361 -4.55 4.88 -2.24
N THR A 362 -4.11 3.83 -1.54
CA THR A 362 -2.95 3.00 -1.88
C THR A 362 -3.35 1.52 -1.95
N ALA A 363 -2.54 0.68 -2.60
CA ALA A 363 -2.83 -0.76 -2.62
C ALA A 363 -2.76 -1.38 -1.20
N ALA A 364 -1.86 -0.88 -0.36
CA ALA A 364 -1.76 -1.31 1.04
C ALA A 364 -2.97 -0.91 1.87
N ASP A 365 -3.44 0.35 1.78
CA ASP A 365 -4.64 0.81 2.48
C ASP A 365 -5.89 0.05 2.03
N MET A 366 -6.04 -0.22 0.74
CA MET A 366 -7.16 -0.99 0.21
C MET A 366 -7.12 -2.45 0.66
N ALA A 367 -5.95 -3.06 0.75
CA ALA A 367 -5.79 -4.41 1.28
C ALA A 367 -6.19 -4.48 2.76
N GLU A 368 -5.75 -3.51 3.57
CA GLU A 368 -6.13 -3.41 4.98
C GLU A 368 -7.62 -3.12 5.14
N LEU A 369 -8.20 -2.24 4.31
CA LEU A 369 -9.64 -2.00 4.30
C LEU A 369 -10.43 -3.28 4.08
N LEU A 370 -10.08 -4.07 3.05
CA LEU A 370 -10.77 -5.33 2.80
C LEU A 370 -10.56 -6.33 3.94
N ARG A 371 -9.35 -6.40 4.51
CA ARG A 371 -9.05 -7.24 5.67
C ARG A 371 -9.95 -6.91 6.86
N ARG A 372 -10.13 -5.62 7.18
CA ARG A 372 -11.03 -5.18 8.24
C ARG A 372 -12.50 -5.42 7.90
N ALA A 373 -12.88 -5.22 6.67
CA ALA A 373 -14.24 -5.46 6.21
C ALA A 373 -14.63 -6.95 6.33
N LEU A 374 -13.73 -7.88 5.98
CA LEU A 374 -13.95 -9.33 6.10
C LEU A 374 -14.06 -9.83 7.56
N GLN A 375 -13.69 -9.03 8.55
CA GLN A 375 -13.96 -9.34 9.96
C GLN A 375 -15.43 -9.17 10.33
N ASN A 376 -16.22 -8.46 9.52
CA ASN A 376 -17.66 -8.35 9.65
C ASN A 376 -18.31 -9.51 8.89
N SER A 377 -19.00 -10.40 9.60
CA SER A 377 -19.60 -11.60 9.00
C SER A 377 -20.70 -11.27 7.96
N ALA A 378 -21.45 -10.18 8.14
CA ALA A 378 -22.42 -9.74 7.15
C ALA A 378 -21.75 -9.22 5.87
N PHE A 379 -20.60 -8.55 6.01
CA PHE A 379 -19.78 -8.15 4.87
C PHE A 379 -19.24 -9.38 4.14
N GLU A 380 -18.61 -10.33 4.84
CA GLU A 380 -18.07 -11.54 4.23
C GLU A 380 -19.14 -12.35 3.52
N ALA A 381 -20.34 -12.50 4.13
CA ALA A 381 -21.46 -13.19 3.50
C ALA A 381 -21.86 -12.54 2.17
N LEU A 382 -22.04 -11.21 2.13
CA LEU A 382 -22.38 -10.49 0.90
C LEU A 382 -21.22 -10.53 -0.11
N PHE A 383 -19.98 -10.44 0.35
CA PHE A 383 -18.78 -10.45 -0.47
C PHE A 383 -18.59 -11.78 -1.23
N ARG A 384 -19.07 -12.90 -0.67
CA ARG A 384 -19.06 -14.22 -1.28
C ARG A 384 -20.20 -14.46 -2.29
N GLU A 385 -21.24 -13.59 -2.28
CA GLU A 385 -22.37 -13.74 -3.19
C GLU A 385 -22.05 -13.22 -4.58
N HIS A 386 -22.39 -14.00 -5.59
CA HIS A 386 -22.22 -13.62 -6.99
C HIS A 386 -23.55 -13.38 -7.72
N ARG A 387 -24.67 -13.64 -7.05
CA ARG A 387 -26.01 -13.52 -7.62
C ARG A 387 -27.04 -13.21 -6.53
N HIS A 388 -27.96 -12.29 -6.82
CA HIS A 388 -29.04 -11.92 -5.91
C HIS A 388 -30.36 -11.75 -6.65
N ALA A 389 -31.46 -12.24 -6.04
CA ALA A 389 -32.80 -12.12 -6.58
C ALA A 389 -33.54 -10.96 -5.88
N MET A 390 -33.77 -9.88 -6.59
CA MET A 390 -34.58 -8.76 -6.13
C MET A 390 -36.08 -9.08 -6.39
N GLY A 391 -36.88 -8.87 -5.35
CA GLY A 391 -38.34 -9.02 -5.47
C GLY A 391 -38.99 -8.02 -6.46
N ALA A 392 -40.29 -8.20 -6.70
CA ALA A 392 -41.09 -7.17 -7.38
C ALA A 392 -41.26 -5.94 -6.48
N THR A 393 -41.21 -4.75 -7.05
CA THR A 393 -41.35 -3.47 -6.38
C THR A 393 -42.60 -2.73 -6.86
N ASN A 394 -42.86 -1.54 -6.34
CA ASN A 394 -43.97 -0.69 -6.78
C ASN A 394 -43.87 -0.27 -8.27
N VAL A 395 -42.68 -0.38 -8.89
CA VAL A 395 -42.42 0.12 -10.24
C VAL A 395 -41.75 -0.91 -11.19
N ARG A 396 -41.28 -2.07 -10.64
CA ARG A 396 -40.56 -3.07 -11.41
C ARG A 396 -40.98 -4.50 -11.06
N ALA A 397 -40.92 -5.39 -12.06
CA ALA A 397 -41.01 -6.82 -11.81
C ALA A 397 -39.79 -7.38 -11.09
N ALA A 398 -39.93 -8.56 -10.49
CA ALA A 398 -38.84 -9.30 -9.92
C ALA A 398 -37.70 -9.51 -10.92
N ARG A 399 -36.45 -9.40 -10.48
CA ARG A 399 -35.27 -9.46 -11.32
C ARG A 399 -34.10 -10.08 -10.62
N VAL A 400 -33.15 -10.61 -11.38
CA VAL A 400 -31.90 -11.14 -10.86
C VAL A 400 -30.75 -10.21 -11.26
N ILE A 401 -29.93 -9.88 -10.29
CA ILE A 401 -28.64 -9.20 -10.51
C ILE A 401 -27.51 -10.18 -10.26
N GLU A 402 -26.45 -10.11 -11.05
CA GLU A 402 -25.33 -11.03 -10.97
C GLU A 402 -24.00 -10.32 -11.27
N CYS A 403 -22.95 -10.80 -10.61
CA CYS A 403 -21.59 -10.44 -10.91
C CYS A 403 -21.10 -11.21 -12.15
N ARG A 404 -20.45 -10.52 -13.09
CA ARG A 404 -19.96 -11.12 -14.34
C ARG A 404 -18.44 -10.95 -14.48
N TYR A 405 -17.72 -11.25 -13.40
CA TYR A 405 -16.26 -11.21 -13.44
C TYR A 405 -15.70 -12.54 -13.96
N ASP A 406 -14.74 -12.44 -14.87
CA ASP A 406 -14.14 -13.63 -15.50
C ASP A 406 -13.47 -14.55 -14.48
N ILE A 407 -12.96 -14.00 -13.35
CA ILE A 407 -12.32 -14.76 -12.29
C ILE A 407 -13.28 -15.70 -11.55
N PHE A 408 -14.60 -15.42 -11.59
CA PHE A 408 -15.65 -16.27 -11.00
C PHE A 408 -16.35 -17.17 -12.04
N ASN A 409 -16.03 -17.02 -13.32
CA ASN A 409 -16.70 -17.77 -14.40
C ASN A 409 -15.91 -19.03 -14.75
N ALA A 410 -16.42 -20.20 -14.38
CA ALA A 410 -15.78 -21.50 -14.66
C ALA A 410 -15.49 -21.78 -16.15
N ALA A 411 -16.15 -21.08 -17.07
CA ALA A 411 -15.86 -21.18 -18.50
C ALA A 411 -14.75 -20.22 -18.96
N SER A 412 -14.28 -19.32 -18.09
CA SER A 412 -13.21 -18.37 -18.40
C SER A 412 -11.84 -19.00 -18.14
N LYS A 413 -10.87 -18.68 -18.99
CA LYS A 413 -9.45 -19.03 -18.74
C LYS A 413 -8.82 -18.31 -17.54
N TYR A 414 -9.54 -17.33 -16.97
CA TYR A 414 -9.13 -16.58 -15.79
C TYR A 414 -9.85 -17.05 -14.52
N TYR A 415 -10.64 -18.12 -14.64
CA TYR A 415 -11.32 -18.70 -13.49
C TYR A 415 -10.33 -19.15 -12.42
N ASP A 416 -10.60 -18.75 -11.19
CA ASP A 416 -9.82 -19.17 -10.02
C ASP A 416 -10.82 -19.63 -8.95
N PRO A 417 -10.89 -20.94 -8.66
CA PRO A 417 -11.86 -21.50 -7.72
C PRO A 417 -11.57 -21.11 -6.26
N ASP A 418 -10.37 -20.68 -5.94
CA ASP A 418 -10.00 -20.24 -4.60
C ASP A 418 -10.45 -18.81 -4.31
N VAL A 419 -10.70 -17.99 -5.34
CA VAL A 419 -11.16 -16.62 -5.18
C VAL A 419 -12.64 -16.61 -4.84
N PHE A 420 -12.95 -16.27 -3.59
CA PHE A 420 -14.31 -16.32 -3.09
C PHE A 420 -15.07 -14.99 -3.19
N GLY A 421 -14.39 -13.89 -3.45
CA GLY A 421 -15.04 -12.59 -3.60
C GLY A 421 -14.11 -11.52 -4.13
N GLY A 422 -14.69 -10.42 -4.60
CA GLY A 422 -13.90 -9.31 -5.09
C GLY A 422 -14.71 -8.16 -5.66
N LYS A 423 -14.05 -7.01 -5.81
CA LYS A 423 -14.60 -5.79 -6.41
C LYS A 423 -13.67 -5.25 -7.47
N THR A 424 -14.25 -4.98 -8.67
CA THR A 424 -13.51 -4.32 -9.76
C THR A 424 -13.72 -2.82 -9.74
N GLY A 425 -12.80 -2.09 -10.35
CA GLY A 425 -12.89 -0.68 -10.65
C GLY A 425 -12.37 -0.37 -12.05
N PHE A 426 -12.87 0.71 -12.64
CA PHE A 426 -12.35 1.32 -13.84
C PHE A 426 -12.79 2.78 -13.93
N THR A 427 -11.85 3.67 -14.14
CA THR A 427 -12.00 4.99 -14.74
C THR A 427 -10.79 5.21 -15.65
N SER A 428 -10.87 6.15 -16.59
CA SER A 428 -9.71 6.39 -17.49
C SER A 428 -8.43 6.73 -16.72
N PRO A 429 -8.47 7.55 -15.63
CA PRO A 429 -7.26 7.81 -14.83
C PRO A 429 -6.83 6.67 -13.91
N ALA A 430 -7.76 5.78 -13.47
CA ALA A 430 -7.47 4.68 -12.56
C ALA A 430 -6.99 3.41 -13.26
N GLY A 431 -7.24 3.28 -14.58
CA GLY A 431 -7.04 2.02 -15.28
C GLY A 431 -7.94 0.89 -14.75
N TYR A 432 -7.60 -0.35 -15.04
CA TYR A 432 -8.35 -1.52 -14.56
C TYR A 432 -7.85 -1.94 -13.16
N CYS A 433 -8.78 -1.90 -12.19
CA CYS A 433 -8.54 -2.19 -10.79
C CYS A 433 -9.29 -3.45 -10.35
N PHE A 434 -8.73 -4.13 -9.33
CA PHE A 434 -9.36 -5.25 -8.64
C PHE A 434 -8.88 -5.30 -7.20
N VAL A 435 -9.78 -5.61 -6.27
CA VAL A 435 -9.48 -6.03 -4.91
C VAL A 435 -10.27 -7.29 -4.64
N GLY A 436 -9.64 -8.33 -4.16
CA GLY A 436 -10.29 -9.61 -3.92
C GLY A 436 -9.60 -10.45 -2.85
N ALA A 437 -10.29 -11.52 -2.46
CA ALA A 437 -9.80 -12.46 -1.48
C ALA A 437 -9.96 -13.90 -1.97
N ALA A 438 -8.96 -14.73 -1.64
CA ALA A 438 -8.90 -16.14 -1.98
C ALA A 438 -8.61 -16.98 -0.74
N GLU A 439 -9.06 -18.24 -0.74
CA GLU A 439 -8.86 -19.17 0.37
C GLU A 439 -8.47 -20.56 -0.16
N ARG A 440 -7.33 -21.09 0.28
CA ARG A 440 -6.83 -22.43 -0.05
C ARG A 440 -6.21 -23.06 1.19
N GLY A 441 -6.58 -24.31 1.49
CA GLY A 441 -5.99 -25.06 2.62
C GLY A 441 -6.11 -24.34 3.98
N GLY A 442 -7.15 -23.52 4.19
CA GLY A 442 -7.35 -22.73 5.41
C GLY A 442 -6.53 -21.43 5.47
N VAL A 443 -5.75 -21.13 4.42
CA VAL A 443 -5.03 -19.85 4.29
C VAL A 443 -5.90 -18.86 3.51
N LYS A 444 -6.18 -17.69 4.09
CA LYS A 444 -6.88 -16.58 3.41
C LYS A 444 -5.88 -15.51 2.98
N LEU A 445 -5.97 -15.09 1.73
CA LEU A 445 -5.14 -14.04 1.13
C LEU A 445 -6.02 -12.92 0.56
N ILE A 446 -5.49 -11.70 0.60
CA ILE A 446 -6.09 -10.54 -0.05
C ILE A 446 -5.13 -9.99 -1.08
N ALA A 447 -5.58 -9.84 -2.33
CA ALA A 447 -4.82 -9.23 -3.40
C ALA A 447 -5.50 -7.93 -3.86
N VAL A 448 -4.70 -6.89 -4.04
CA VAL A 448 -5.07 -5.61 -4.63
C VAL A 448 -4.24 -5.38 -5.87
N VAL A 449 -4.90 -5.02 -6.95
CA VAL A 449 -4.32 -4.79 -8.28
C VAL A 449 -4.89 -3.47 -8.78
N PHE A 450 -4.02 -2.48 -8.99
CA PHE A 450 -4.40 -1.16 -9.47
C PHE A 450 -3.68 -0.83 -10.77
N ASP A 451 -4.42 -0.21 -11.70
CA ASP A 451 -3.94 0.21 -13.01
C ASP A 451 -3.18 -0.92 -13.74
N SER A 452 -3.91 -1.99 -14.06
CA SER A 452 -3.37 -3.13 -14.83
C SER A 452 -3.29 -2.83 -16.34
N GLY A 453 -3.00 -1.60 -16.71
CA GLY A 453 -2.85 -1.15 -18.08
C GLY A 453 -4.16 -1.11 -18.87
N ILE A 454 -4.05 -1.12 -20.21
CA ILE A 454 -5.18 -0.86 -21.14
C ILE A 454 -6.09 -2.07 -21.40
N GLN A 455 -5.68 -3.27 -21.02
CA GLN A 455 -6.45 -4.48 -21.28
C GLN A 455 -7.19 -4.94 -20.01
N LYS A 456 -8.53 -4.98 -20.06
CA LYS A 456 -9.39 -5.33 -18.92
C LYS A 456 -9.07 -6.68 -18.25
N PHE A 457 -8.44 -7.60 -18.96
CA PHE A 457 -8.12 -8.94 -18.47
C PHE A 457 -6.78 -9.01 -17.70
N ASN A 458 -5.92 -8.01 -17.84
CA ASN A 458 -4.63 -7.99 -17.17
C ASN A 458 -4.78 -8.09 -15.64
N ARG A 459 -5.80 -7.44 -15.06
CA ARG A 459 -6.10 -7.53 -13.62
C ARG A 459 -6.35 -8.96 -13.14
N TRP A 460 -6.93 -9.82 -13.97
CA TRP A 460 -7.16 -11.23 -13.60
C TRP A 460 -5.86 -12.03 -13.63
N THR A 461 -5.01 -11.76 -14.63
CA THR A 461 -3.68 -12.35 -14.72
C THR A 461 -2.83 -11.96 -13.51
N ASP A 462 -2.85 -10.70 -13.13
CA ASP A 462 -2.08 -10.21 -11.99
C ASP A 462 -2.62 -10.75 -10.66
N ALA A 463 -3.96 -10.76 -10.48
CA ALA A 463 -4.58 -11.31 -9.28
C ALA A 463 -4.24 -12.80 -9.11
N GLY A 464 -4.38 -13.61 -10.17
CA GLY A 464 -4.03 -15.04 -10.13
C GLY A 464 -2.55 -15.26 -9.80
N ARG A 465 -1.63 -14.47 -10.38
CA ARG A 465 -0.20 -14.55 -10.06
C ARG A 465 0.09 -14.21 -8.60
N LEU A 466 -0.57 -13.19 -8.07
CA LEU A 466 -0.43 -12.80 -6.67
C LEU A 466 -0.93 -13.91 -5.74
N PHE A 467 -2.13 -14.45 -5.98
CA PHE A 467 -2.68 -15.53 -5.15
C PHE A 467 -1.83 -16.78 -5.19
N GLU A 468 -1.43 -17.27 -6.38
CA GLU A 468 -0.55 -18.42 -6.53
C GLU A 468 0.79 -18.24 -5.81
N TYR A 469 1.40 -17.04 -5.95
CA TYR A 469 2.61 -16.71 -5.21
C TYR A 469 2.39 -16.77 -3.69
N GLY A 470 1.31 -16.16 -3.21
CA GLY A 470 1.00 -16.13 -1.77
C GLY A 470 0.74 -17.51 -1.18
N PHE A 471 -0.04 -18.36 -1.88
CA PHE A 471 -0.28 -19.73 -1.45
C PHE A 471 1.01 -20.55 -1.44
N ALA A 472 1.87 -20.40 -2.45
CA ALA A 472 3.18 -21.04 -2.48
C ALA A 472 4.10 -20.58 -1.33
N VAL A 473 4.08 -19.28 -0.99
CA VAL A 473 4.80 -18.73 0.18
C VAL A 473 4.28 -19.30 1.48
N LYS A 474 2.98 -19.56 1.58
CA LYS A 474 2.32 -20.15 2.77
C LYS A 474 2.40 -21.66 2.81
N GLY A 475 2.88 -22.33 1.75
CA GLY A 475 3.06 -23.77 1.66
C GLY A 475 1.78 -24.57 1.41
N VAL A 476 0.77 -23.98 0.74
CA VAL A 476 -0.51 -24.58 0.38
C VAL A 476 -0.81 -24.49 -1.12
#